data_8740f67e2ecb5959e9ed8cfbe5a28420
#
_entry.id   8740f67e2ecb5959e9ed8cfbe5a28420
#
_cell.length_a   1.000
_cell.length_b   1.000
_cell.length_c   1.000
_cell.angle_alpha   90.00
_cell.angle_beta   90.00
_cell.angle_gamma   90.00
#
_symmetry.space_group_name_H-M   'P 1'
#
loop_
_entity.id
_entity.type
_entity.pdbx_description
1 polymer ?
#
loop_
_entity_poly.entity_id
_entity_poly.type
_entity_poly.pdbx_seq_one_letter_code
_entity_poly.pdbx_strand_id
1 'polypeptide(L)'
;LKEYNKKFINRKLNPKEGHRYLPYIVLVIDELADLMMTAGKEIETPIARLAQLARAIGIHLIVATQRPSVNVITGVIKANFPTRLSFKVTSNMDSRTILDTKGAEQLVGMGDMLFSSGSDIIRLQCPFVDTPEIERICEQIGNQRGYVSAYLLPEYIDENEKQIADIDLSDRDPLFEDAARLIVASQTGSTSLLQRKLKLGYNRAGRLTDQLEVAAVSYTHLTL
;
A
#
# COMPACT_ATOMS: atom_id res chain seq x y z
N LEU A 1 -18.26 2.95 9.00
CA LEU A 1 -18.69 1.62 8.57
C LEU A 1 -19.94 1.13 9.32
N LYS A 2 -19.94 1.10 10.66
CA LYS A 2 -21.05 0.58 11.48
C LYS A 2 -22.39 1.24 11.16
N GLU A 3 -22.44 2.58 11.08
CA GLU A 3 -23.64 3.32 10.73
C GLU A 3 -24.09 3.10 9.28
N TYR A 4 -23.15 2.98 8.35
CA TYR A 4 -23.43 2.65 6.96
C TYR A 4 -24.09 1.27 6.85
N ASN A 5 -23.51 0.26 7.45
CA ASN A 5 -24.03 -1.10 7.45
C ASN A 5 -25.42 -1.17 8.12
N LYS A 6 -25.65 -0.42 9.20
CA LYS A 6 -26.98 -0.30 9.84
C LYS A 6 -28.02 0.30 8.88
N LYS A 7 -27.65 1.32 8.10
CA LYS A 7 -28.54 1.88 7.06
C LYS A 7 -28.83 0.87 5.96
N PHE A 8 -27.83 0.10 5.54
CA PHE A 8 -27.97 -0.94 4.53
C PHE A 8 -28.92 -2.06 5.00
N ILE A 9 -28.70 -2.61 6.20
CA ILE A 9 -29.54 -3.64 6.81
C ILE A 9 -31.01 -3.15 6.92
N ASN A 10 -31.19 -1.89 7.31
CA ASN A 10 -32.51 -1.26 7.44
C ASN A 10 -33.13 -0.85 6.09
N ARG A 11 -32.54 -1.29 4.95
CA ARG A 11 -33.01 -1.01 3.57
C ARG A 11 -33.15 0.49 3.26
N LYS A 12 -32.37 1.33 3.90
CA LYS A 12 -32.30 2.79 3.63
C LYS A 12 -31.36 3.14 2.49
N LEU A 13 -30.57 2.17 2.02
CA LEU A 13 -29.62 2.32 0.92
C LEU A 13 -30.03 1.35 -0.20
N ASN A 14 -30.00 1.87 -1.44
CA ASN A 14 -30.46 1.13 -2.60
C ASN A 14 -29.32 0.28 -3.20
N PRO A 15 -29.41 -1.07 -3.24
CA PRO A 15 -28.40 -1.91 -3.87
C PRO A 15 -28.17 -1.63 -5.36
N LYS A 16 -29.18 -1.11 -6.08
CA LYS A 16 -29.06 -0.76 -7.51
C LYS A 16 -28.12 0.42 -7.74
N GLU A 17 -27.85 1.23 -6.71
CA GLU A 17 -26.89 2.33 -6.71
C GLU A 17 -25.49 1.89 -6.24
N GLY A 18 -25.21 0.59 -6.22
CA GLY A 18 -23.93 0.04 -5.81
C GLY A 18 -23.75 -0.10 -4.30
N HIS A 19 -24.78 0.20 -3.50
CA HIS A 19 -24.69 -0.01 -2.07
C HIS A 19 -24.71 -1.49 -1.71
N ARG A 20 -23.82 -1.90 -0.80
CA ARG A 20 -23.70 -3.28 -0.31
C ARG A 20 -23.29 -3.29 1.16
N TYR A 21 -23.49 -4.39 1.82
CA TYR A 21 -22.89 -4.61 3.14
C TYR A 21 -21.35 -4.64 3.01
N LEU A 22 -20.68 -3.86 3.83
CA LEU A 22 -19.22 -3.78 3.80
C LEU A 22 -18.64 -4.51 5.02
N PRO A 23 -17.75 -5.50 4.82
CA PRO A 23 -17.10 -6.19 5.92
C PRO A 23 -16.03 -5.29 6.57
N TYR A 24 -15.62 -5.64 7.79
CA TYR A 24 -14.35 -5.19 8.32
C TYR A 24 -13.22 -5.92 7.59
N ILE A 25 -12.15 -5.21 7.30
CA ILE A 25 -10.94 -5.77 6.67
C ILE A 25 -9.79 -5.63 7.66
N VAL A 26 -9.05 -6.70 7.89
CA VAL A 26 -7.81 -6.67 8.64
C VAL A 26 -6.68 -7.04 7.70
N LEU A 27 -5.80 -6.05 7.43
CA LEU A 27 -4.60 -6.27 6.64
C LEU A 27 -3.45 -6.56 7.60
N VAL A 28 -2.82 -7.72 7.43
CA VAL A 28 -1.66 -8.13 8.21
C VAL A 28 -0.43 -8.17 7.31
N ILE A 29 0.61 -7.44 7.71
CA ILE A 29 1.93 -7.47 7.08
C ILE A 29 2.88 -8.05 8.15
N ASP A 30 3.35 -9.26 7.94
CA ASP A 30 4.17 -10.01 8.89
C ASP A 30 5.64 -9.60 8.87
N GLU A 31 6.16 -9.15 7.72
CA GLU A 31 7.51 -8.61 7.61
C GLU A 31 7.52 -7.35 6.69
N LEU A 32 7.42 -6.19 7.33
CA LEU A 32 7.46 -4.91 6.60
C LEU A 32 8.81 -4.66 5.91
N ALA A 33 9.91 -5.16 6.50
CA ALA A 33 11.24 -4.92 5.95
C ALA A 33 11.38 -5.47 4.53
N ASP A 34 10.79 -6.62 4.22
CA ASP A 34 10.88 -7.21 2.89
C ASP A 34 10.19 -6.34 1.84
N LEU A 35 9.05 -5.74 2.18
CA LEU A 35 8.35 -4.79 1.31
C LEU A 35 9.14 -3.49 1.14
N MET A 36 9.67 -2.94 2.23
CA MET A 36 10.44 -1.68 2.20
C MET A 36 11.76 -1.83 1.44
N MET A 37 12.40 -3.00 1.48
CA MET A 37 13.63 -3.27 0.74
C MET A 37 13.37 -3.45 -0.76
N THR A 38 12.18 -3.91 -1.14
CA THR A 38 11.82 -4.17 -2.54
C THR A 38 11.34 -2.90 -3.25
N ALA A 39 10.44 -2.13 -2.64
CA ALA A 39 9.75 -1.02 -3.29
C ALA A 39 9.74 0.28 -2.44
N GLY A 40 10.39 0.31 -1.27
CA GLY A 40 10.67 1.50 -0.48
C GLY A 40 9.52 2.50 -0.37
N LYS A 41 9.70 3.68 -0.95
CA LYS A 41 8.73 4.78 -0.88
C LYS A 41 7.39 4.48 -1.57
N GLU A 42 7.38 3.62 -2.57
CA GLU A 42 6.15 3.23 -3.27
C GLU A 42 5.22 2.43 -2.37
N ILE A 43 5.77 1.70 -1.40
CA ILE A 43 5.01 0.96 -0.38
C ILE A 43 4.69 1.83 0.84
N GLU A 44 5.63 2.67 1.28
CA GLU A 44 5.46 3.52 2.45
C GLU A 44 4.25 4.46 2.32
N THR A 45 4.10 5.10 1.16
CA THR A 45 3.01 6.07 0.93
C THR A 45 1.62 5.43 0.99
N PRO A 46 1.32 4.32 0.30
CA PRO A 46 0.04 3.62 0.44
C PRO A 46 -0.25 3.13 1.86
N ILE A 47 0.75 2.58 2.58
CA ILE A 47 0.58 2.12 3.96
C ILE A 47 0.22 3.29 4.88
N ALA A 48 0.93 4.41 4.78
CA ALA A 48 0.65 5.61 5.56
C ALA A 48 -0.75 6.16 5.26
N ARG A 49 -1.14 6.21 3.98
CA ARG A 49 -2.47 6.66 3.55
C ARG A 49 -3.57 5.74 4.06
N LEU A 50 -3.38 4.42 4.02
CA LEU A 50 -4.30 3.46 4.61
C LEU A 50 -4.43 3.67 6.12
N ALA A 51 -3.33 3.81 6.85
CA ALA A 51 -3.35 4.03 8.29
C ALA A 51 -4.09 5.30 8.69
N GLN A 52 -3.99 6.38 7.88
CA GLN A 52 -4.69 7.64 8.12
C GLN A 52 -6.20 7.56 7.85
N LEU A 53 -6.60 6.96 6.74
CA LEU A 53 -7.96 7.06 6.21
C LEU A 53 -8.81 5.82 6.51
N ALA A 54 -8.19 4.65 6.56
CA ALA A 54 -8.89 3.39 6.54
C ALA A 54 -9.63 3.07 7.86
N ARG A 55 -9.20 3.65 8.98
CA ARG A 55 -9.86 3.48 10.28
C ARG A 55 -11.36 3.82 10.23
N ALA A 56 -11.72 4.91 9.57
CA ALA A 56 -13.11 5.37 9.46
C ALA A 56 -13.99 4.41 8.66
N ILE A 57 -13.41 3.71 7.69
CA ILE A 57 -14.11 2.79 6.79
C ILE A 57 -13.99 1.33 7.21
N GLY A 58 -13.39 1.06 8.38
CA GLY A 58 -13.35 -0.29 8.96
C GLY A 58 -12.24 -1.18 8.43
N ILE A 59 -11.14 -0.60 7.96
CA ILE A 59 -9.92 -1.32 7.64
C ILE A 59 -8.91 -1.12 8.77
N HIS A 60 -8.38 -2.21 9.29
CA HIS A 60 -7.39 -2.24 10.36
C HIS A 60 -6.08 -2.80 9.82
N LEU A 61 -4.96 -2.21 10.24
CA LEU A 61 -3.63 -2.63 9.85
C LEU A 61 -2.87 -3.18 11.05
N ILE A 62 -2.26 -4.34 10.86
CA ILE A 62 -1.28 -4.94 11.76
C ILE A 62 0.00 -5.05 10.95
N VAL A 63 1.02 -4.34 11.37
CA VAL A 63 2.31 -4.31 10.66
C VAL A 63 3.39 -4.79 11.62
N ALA A 64 4.11 -5.84 11.23
CA ALA A 64 5.19 -6.40 12.01
C ALA A 64 6.50 -6.42 11.21
N THR A 65 7.61 -6.50 11.92
CA THR A 65 8.94 -6.69 11.33
C THR A 65 9.89 -7.30 12.35
N GLN A 66 10.78 -8.16 11.89
CA GLN A 66 11.90 -8.71 12.67
C GLN A 66 13.17 -7.84 12.51
N ARG A 67 13.12 -6.79 11.65
CA ARG A 67 14.25 -5.89 11.37
C ARG A 67 13.91 -4.45 11.73
N PRO A 68 13.93 -4.10 13.02
CA PRO A 68 13.51 -2.78 13.50
C PRO A 68 14.57 -1.70 13.22
N SER A 69 14.82 -1.40 11.96
CA SER A 69 15.72 -0.34 11.54
C SER A 69 14.97 0.94 11.19
N VAL A 70 15.66 2.09 11.20
CA VAL A 70 15.08 3.39 10.84
C VAL A 70 14.65 3.48 9.38
N ASN A 71 15.21 2.62 8.51
CA ASN A 71 14.84 2.53 7.11
C ASN A 71 13.54 1.72 6.89
N VAL A 72 13.15 0.92 7.86
CA VAL A 72 11.93 0.10 7.85
C VAL A 72 10.82 0.79 8.66
N ILE A 73 11.13 1.17 9.90
CA ILE A 73 10.20 1.88 10.79
C ILE A 73 10.52 3.38 10.69
N THR A 74 10.12 3.97 9.59
CA THR A 74 10.39 5.38 9.30
C THR A 74 9.55 6.32 10.18
N GLY A 75 9.90 7.62 10.15
CA GLY A 75 9.10 8.64 10.81
C GLY A 75 7.66 8.71 10.29
N VAL A 76 7.43 8.45 9.00
CA VAL A 76 6.11 8.42 8.37
C VAL A 76 5.29 7.26 8.91
N ILE A 77 5.87 6.07 9.00
CA ILE A 77 5.22 4.89 9.59
C ILE A 77 4.88 5.16 11.05
N LYS A 78 5.84 5.63 11.86
CA LYS A 78 5.60 5.91 13.30
C LYS A 78 4.50 6.95 13.54
N ALA A 79 4.43 8.00 12.73
CA ALA A 79 3.40 9.03 12.85
C ALA A 79 1.98 8.50 12.63
N ASN A 80 1.82 7.45 11.82
CA ASN A 80 0.52 6.89 11.48
C ASN A 80 0.15 5.63 12.29
N PHE A 81 1.10 5.07 13.04
CA PHE A 81 0.89 3.93 13.93
C PHE A 81 1.15 4.33 15.39
N PRO A 82 0.16 4.95 16.07
CA PRO A 82 0.31 5.41 17.44
C PRO A 82 0.36 4.26 18.45
N THR A 83 -0.24 3.12 18.14
CA THR A 83 -0.18 1.92 18.98
C THR A 83 0.97 1.04 18.51
N ARG A 84 1.91 0.78 19.40
CA ARG A 84 3.11 0.02 19.11
C ARG A 84 3.39 -0.99 20.21
N LEU A 85 3.95 -2.11 19.82
CA LEU A 85 4.43 -3.11 20.77
C LEU A 85 5.81 -3.63 20.35
N SER A 86 6.61 -3.99 21.32
CA SER A 86 7.91 -4.61 21.11
C SER A 86 8.07 -5.78 22.04
N PHE A 87 8.42 -6.92 21.48
CA PHE A 87 9.03 -8.02 22.22
C PHE A 87 10.49 -7.71 22.49
N LYS A 88 11.22 -8.63 23.12
CA LYS A 88 12.64 -8.48 23.38
C LYS A 88 13.41 -8.19 22.11
N VAL A 89 14.22 -7.15 22.13
CA VAL A 89 15.17 -6.79 21.08
C VAL A 89 16.61 -6.88 21.60
N THR A 90 17.58 -6.86 20.71
CA THR A 90 19.00 -7.03 21.08
C THR A 90 19.65 -5.73 21.54
N SER A 91 19.16 -4.59 21.05
CA SER A 91 19.79 -3.30 21.36
C SER A 91 18.79 -2.24 21.82
N ASN A 92 19.29 -1.24 22.57
CA ASN A 92 18.48 -0.09 22.94
C ASN A 92 18.12 0.81 21.75
N MET A 93 18.86 0.72 20.64
CA MET A 93 18.55 1.43 19.40
C MET A 93 17.29 0.86 18.77
N ASP A 94 17.15 -0.46 18.75
CA ASP A 94 15.96 -1.13 18.23
C ASP A 94 14.73 -0.77 19.07
N SER A 95 14.87 -0.76 20.39
CA SER A 95 13.80 -0.31 21.30
C SER A 95 13.36 1.12 20.98
N ARG A 96 14.30 2.05 20.80
CA ARG A 96 13.99 3.43 20.44
C ARG A 96 13.38 3.55 19.03
N THR A 97 13.82 2.72 18.11
CA THR A 97 13.27 2.72 16.75
C THR A 97 11.78 2.35 16.78
N ILE A 98 11.39 1.38 17.59
CA ILE A 98 10.00 0.94 17.70
C ILE A 98 9.18 1.86 18.61
N LEU A 99 9.66 2.10 19.84
CA LEU A 99 8.88 2.68 20.93
C LEU A 99 9.23 4.14 21.26
N ASP A 100 10.21 4.73 20.59
CA ASP A 100 10.80 6.05 20.89
C ASP A 100 11.48 6.11 22.28
N THR A 101 11.59 4.97 22.97
CA THR A 101 12.21 4.85 24.29
C THR A 101 13.01 3.56 24.44
N LYS A 102 13.81 3.47 25.50
CA LYS A 102 14.53 2.27 25.89
C LYS A 102 13.62 1.31 26.67
N GLY A 103 14.04 0.07 26.82
CA GLY A 103 13.44 -0.91 27.72
C GLY A 103 13.15 -2.25 27.09
N ALA A 104 12.88 -2.32 25.78
CA ALA A 104 12.60 -3.60 25.12
C ALA A 104 13.84 -4.52 25.09
N GLU A 105 15.05 -3.99 25.16
CA GLU A 105 16.29 -4.76 25.28
C GLU A 105 16.43 -5.45 26.65
N GLN A 106 15.69 -4.98 27.65
CA GLN A 106 15.72 -5.52 29.02
C GLN A 106 14.64 -6.58 29.28
N LEU A 107 13.80 -6.85 28.30
CA LEU A 107 12.76 -7.87 28.40
C LEU A 107 13.37 -9.27 28.54
N VAL A 108 12.65 -10.16 29.24
CA VAL A 108 13.10 -11.54 29.45
C VAL A 108 13.02 -12.37 28.17
N GLY A 109 12.02 -12.11 27.33
CA GLY A 109 11.64 -12.95 26.19
C GLY A 109 10.43 -13.81 26.50
N MET A 110 10.14 -14.82 25.65
CA MET A 110 9.03 -15.76 25.88
C MET A 110 7.66 -15.08 26.03
N GLY A 111 7.41 -14.03 25.26
CA GLY A 111 6.16 -13.28 25.30
C GLY A 111 6.16 -12.06 26.22
N ASP A 112 7.25 -11.77 26.93
CA ASP A 112 7.42 -10.52 27.66
C ASP A 112 7.52 -9.34 26.67
N MET A 113 6.66 -8.34 26.81
CA MET A 113 6.57 -7.25 25.83
C MET A 113 6.32 -5.89 26.46
N LEU A 114 6.68 -4.84 25.74
CA LEU A 114 6.26 -3.47 26.01
C LEU A 114 5.17 -3.07 25.01
N PHE A 115 4.11 -2.50 25.52
CA PHE A 115 2.99 -1.97 24.77
C PHE A 115 2.86 -0.46 24.97
N SER A 116 2.78 0.29 23.89
CA SER A 116 2.57 1.74 23.89
C SER A 116 1.30 2.09 23.13
N SER A 117 0.43 2.90 23.73
CA SER A 117 -0.77 3.45 23.09
C SER A 117 -0.79 4.99 23.12
N GLY A 118 0.32 5.62 22.73
CA GLY A 118 0.53 7.06 22.81
C GLY A 118 1.57 7.44 23.84
N SER A 119 1.17 8.00 24.99
CA SER A 119 2.10 8.51 25.99
C SER A 119 2.61 7.45 26.98
N ASP A 120 1.83 6.40 27.21
CA ASP A 120 2.09 5.44 28.27
C ASP A 120 2.68 4.15 27.71
N ILE A 121 3.64 3.59 28.43
CA ILE A 121 4.23 2.29 28.15
C ILE A 121 3.89 1.32 29.27
N ILE A 122 3.29 0.20 28.89
CA ILE A 122 2.89 -0.85 29.81
C ILE A 122 3.69 -2.11 29.47
N ARG A 123 4.27 -2.74 30.49
CA ARG A 123 4.88 -4.05 30.33
C ARG A 123 3.83 -5.13 30.55
N LEU A 124 3.73 -6.04 29.62
CA LEU A 124 2.75 -7.12 29.61
C LEU A 124 3.45 -8.45 29.36
N GLN A 125 2.92 -9.52 29.96
CA GLN A 125 3.31 -10.88 29.64
C GLN A 125 2.28 -11.48 28.71
N CYS A 126 2.68 -11.72 27.46
CA CYS A 126 1.91 -12.44 26.49
C CYS A 126 2.06 -13.96 26.71
N PRO A 127 1.03 -14.77 26.51
CA PRO A 127 1.21 -16.22 26.44
C PRO A 127 2.21 -16.59 25.35
N PHE A 128 3.10 -17.51 25.65
CA PHE A 128 3.99 -18.07 24.65
C PHE A 128 3.22 -19.10 23.82
N VAL A 129 3.27 -18.98 22.51
CA VAL A 129 2.65 -19.89 21.55
C VAL A 129 3.77 -20.46 20.68
N ASP A 130 3.90 -21.78 20.65
CA ASP A 130 4.89 -22.46 19.83
C ASP A 130 4.29 -23.14 18.59
N THR A 131 5.15 -23.71 17.75
CA THR A 131 4.75 -24.32 16.47
C THR A 131 3.66 -25.39 16.60
N PRO A 132 3.72 -26.37 17.54
CA PRO A 132 2.67 -27.39 17.67
C PRO A 132 1.30 -26.82 18.04
N GLU A 133 1.26 -25.70 18.74
CA GLU A 133 0.01 -25.03 19.09
C GLU A 133 -0.54 -24.25 17.91
N ILE A 134 0.31 -23.57 17.16
CA ILE A 134 -0.06 -22.87 15.91
C ILE A 134 -0.62 -23.86 14.89
N GLU A 135 0.03 -25.02 14.70
CA GLU A 135 -0.45 -26.06 13.78
C GLU A 135 -1.86 -26.54 14.13
N ARG A 136 -2.14 -26.81 15.40
CA ARG A 136 -3.48 -27.20 15.86
C ARG A 136 -4.52 -26.12 15.63
N ILE A 137 -4.17 -24.86 15.87
CA ILE A 137 -5.06 -23.71 15.62
C ILE A 137 -5.35 -23.57 14.11
N CYS A 138 -4.33 -23.67 13.27
CA CYS A 138 -4.45 -23.58 11.82
C CYS A 138 -5.32 -24.75 11.27
N GLU A 139 -5.10 -25.96 11.76
CA GLU A 139 -5.91 -27.12 11.39
C GLU A 139 -7.39 -26.92 11.79
N GLN A 140 -7.64 -26.45 13.01
CA GLN A 140 -9.00 -26.17 13.47
C GLN A 140 -9.68 -25.08 12.64
N ILE A 141 -8.95 -24.01 12.25
CA ILE A 141 -9.48 -22.95 11.38
C ILE A 141 -9.76 -23.52 9.99
N GLY A 142 -8.82 -24.30 9.42
CA GLY A 142 -8.95 -24.88 8.09
C GLY A 142 -10.10 -25.86 7.96
N ASN A 143 -10.46 -26.57 9.04
CA ASN A 143 -11.58 -27.50 9.09
C ASN A 143 -12.95 -26.82 9.25
N GLN A 144 -12.99 -25.52 9.49
CA GLN A 144 -14.26 -24.79 9.58
C GLN A 144 -14.84 -24.55 8.20
N ARG A 145 -16.19 -24.50 8.13
CA ARG A 145 -16.88 -24.12 6.89
C ARG A 145 -16.62 -22.65 6.57
N GLY A 146 -15.86 -22.42 5.51
CA GLY A 146 -15.56 -21.08 4.99
C GLY A 146 -16.52 -20.66 3.86
N TYR A 147 -16.18 -19.54 3.23
CA TYR A 147 -16.83 -19.08 2.01
C TYR A 147 -16.37 -19.93 0.82
N VAL A 148 -17.17 -19.97 -0.24
CA VAL A 148 -16.86 -20.72 -1.47
C VAL A 148 -15.61 -20.18 -2.17
N SER A 149 -15.36 -18.89 -2.07
CA SER A 149 -14.20 -18.22 -2.64
C SER A 149 -13.71 -17.07 -1.75
N ALA A 150 -12.47 -16.62 -1.98
CA ALA A 150 -11.95 -15.44 -1.34
C ALA A 150 -12.76 -14.19 -1.72
N TYR A 151 -12.83 -13.21 -0.78
CA TYR A 151 -13.40 -11.90 -1.08
C TYR A 151 -12.47 -11.16 -2.03
N LEU A 152 -12.95 -10.92 -3.25
CA LEU A 152 -12.18 -10.18 -4.24
C LEU A 152 -12.27 -8.67 -3.96
N LEU A 153 -11.13 -8.04 -3.77
CA LEU A 153 -11.03 -6.59 -3.72
C LEU A 153 -11.14 -6.02 -5.15
N PRO A 154 -11.62 -4.78 -5.32
CA PRO A 154 -11.55 -4.09 -6.59
C PRO A 154 -10.10 -4.03 -7.07
N GLU A 155 -9.89 -4.19 -8.37
CA GLU A 155 -8.57 -3.98 -8.96
C GLU A 155 -8.14 -2.53 -8.77
N TYR A 156 -6.88 -2.35 -8.42
CA TYR A 156 -6.26 -1.02 -8.37
C TYR A 156 -5.86 -0.67 -9.80
N ILE A 157 -6.46 0.39 -10.32
CA ILE A 157 -6.05 1.00 -11.58
C ILE A 157 -5.34 2.29 -11.20
N ASP A 158 -4.08 2.44 -11.60
CA ASP A 158 -3.30 3.65 -11.36
C ASP A 158 -4.02 4.86 -11.99
N GLU A 159 -3.97 6.01 -11.31
CA GLU A 159 -4.57 7.25 -11.84
C GLU A 159 -3.93 7.65 -13.17
N ASN A 160 -2.65 7.32 -13.36
CA ASN A 160 -1.96 7.53 -14.64
C ASN A 160 -2.49 6.60 -15.75
N GLU A 161 -2.76 5.32 -15.42
CA GLU A 161 -3.37 4.38 -16.37
C GLU A 161 -4.81 4.80 -16.74
N LYS A 162 -5.56 5.37 -15.78
CA LYS A 162 -6.88 5.95 -16.09
C LYS A 162 -6.80 7.13 -17.02
N GLN A 163 -5.85 8.06 -16.81
CA GLN A 163 -5.65 9.19 -17.71
C GLN A 163 -5.22 8.75 -19.09
N ILE A 164 -4.40 7.69 -19.18
CA ILE A 164 -3.99 7.10 -20.47
C ILE A 164 -5.16 6.38 -21.14
N ALA A 165 -5.99 5.64 -20.40
CA ALA A 165 -7.16 4.95 -20.93
C ALA A 165 -8.27 5.90 -21.41
N ASP A 166 -8.36 7.11 -20.83
CA ASP A 166 -9.34 8.15 -21.22
C ASP A 166 -8.87 9.01 -22.41
N ILE A 167 -7.67 8.76 -22.95
CA ILE A 167 -7.18 9.48 -24.12
C ILE A 167 -7.94 9.04 -25.38
N ASP A 168 -8.78 9.93 -25.89
CA ASP A 168 -9.51 9.69 -27.14
C ASP A 168 -8.56 9.84 -28.35
N LEU A 169 -8.21 8.70 -28.95
CA LEU A 169 -7.39 8.67 -30.16
C LEU A 169 -8.11 9.20 -31.43
N SER A 170 -9.40 9.53 -31.31
CA SER A 170 -10.14 10.17 -32.42
C SER A 170 -9.80 11.67 -32.55
N ASP A 171 -9.39 12.32 -31.44
CA ASP A 171 -8.91 13.71 -31.39
C ASP A 171 -7.37 13.77 -31.26
N ARG A 172 -6.69 13.28 -32.30
CA ARG A 172 -5.22 13.26 -32.34
C ARG A 172 -4.64 14.65 -32.59
N ASP A 173 -3.52 14.94 -31.91
CA ASP A 173 -2.77 16.17 -32.23
C ASP A 173 -2.31 16.15 -33.67
N PRO A 174 -2.43 17.26 -34.42
CA PRO A 174 -1.99 17.36 -35.82
C PRO A 174 -0.54 16.91 -36.07
N LEU A 175 0.31 16.94 -35.07
CA LEU A 175 1.71 16.51 -35.17
C LEU A 175 1.93 15.04 -34.71
N PHE A 176 0.86 14.28 -34.52
CA PHE A 176 0.94 12.89 -34.06
C PHE A 176 1.80 12.01 -34.97
N GLU A 177 1.59 12.08 -36.28
CA GLU A 177 2.36 11.28 -37.23
C GLU A 177 3.83 11.68 -37.30
N ASP A 178 4.12 12.99 -37.26
CA ASP A 178 5.49 13.49 -37.26
C ASP A 178 6.24 13.08 -35.98
N ALA A 179 5.57 13.12 -34.86
CA ALA A 179 6.11 12.67 -33.59
C ALA A 179 6.35 11.16 -33.59
N ALA A 180 5.42 10.36 -34.10
CA ALA A 180 5.56 8.91 -34.27
C ALA A 180 6.80 8.57 -35.11
N ARG A 181 6.93 9.18 -36.29
CA ARG A 181 8.09 8.99 -37.17
C ARG A 181 9.40 9.38 -36.49
N LEU A 182 9.40 10.47 -35.71
CA LEU A 182 10.57 10.93 -34.98
C LEU A 182 11.01 9.93 -33.91
N ILE A 183 10.07 9.38 -33.11
CA ILE A 183 10.34 8.39 -32.08
C ILE A 183 10.86 7.09 -32.70
N VAL A 184 10.23 6.60 -33.76
CA VAL A 184 10.68 5.39 -34.45
C VAL A 184 12.07 5.57 -35.04
N ALA A 185 12.36 6.71 -35.64
CA ALA A 185 13.68 6.99 -36.23
C ALA A 185 14.77 7.18 -35.18
N SER A 186 14.44 7.76 -34.01
CA SER A 186 15.41 7.99 -32.94
C SER A 186 15.55 6.82 -31.96
N GLN A 187 14.63 5.84 -32.00
CA GLN A 187 14.51 4.74 -31.04
C GLN A 187 14.48 5.21 -29.59
N THR A 188 13.92 6.41 -29.34
CA THR A 188 13.88 7.04 -28.03
C THR A 188 12.54 7.75 -27.85
N GLY A 189 11.69 7.26 -26.93
CA GLY A 189 10.39 7.83 -26.59
C GLY A 189 10.51 8.90 -25.49
N SER A 190 11.14 10.04 -25.79
CA SER A 190 11.36 11.10 -24.80
C SER A 190 10.55 12.35 -25.12
N THR A 191 9.73 12.82 -24.14
CA THR A 191 9.01 14.10 -24.21
C THR A 191 9.95 15.27 -24.55
N SER A 192 11.17 15.27 -23.98
CA SER A 192 12.20 16.28 -24.27
C SER A 192 12.69 16.26 -25.70
N LEU A 193 12.69 15.11 -26.35
CA LEU A 193 13.02 14.97 -27.78
C LEU A 193 11.95 15.65 -28.62
N LEU A 194 10.68 15.38 -28.33
CA LEU A 194 9.54 15.98 -29.05
C LEU A 194 9.51 17.50 -28.87
N GLN A 195 9.74 18.00 -27.65
CA GLN A 195 9.84 19.44 -27.40
C GLN A 195 10.87 20.11 -28.30
N ARG A 196 12.10 19.56 -28.33
CA ARG A 196 13.22 20.16 -29.08
C ARG A 196 13.04 20.07 -30.58
N LYS A 197 12.59 18.91 -31.09
CA LYS A 197 12.52 18.65 -32.53
C LYS A 197 11.28 19.26 -33.19
N LEU A 198 10.13 19.21 -32.49
CA LEU A 198 8.87 19.76 -32.97
C LEU A 198 8.57 21.17 -32.43
N LYS A 199 9.48 21.75 -31.62
CA LYS A 199 9.35 23.08 -31.00
C LYS A 199 8.06 23.25 -30.21
N LEU A 200 7.69 22.23 -29.41
CA LEU A 200 6.47 22.19 -28.63
C LEU A 200 6.70 22.67 -27.19
N GLY A 201 5.66 23.25 -26.60
CA GLY A 201 5.63 23.49 -25.15
C GLY A 201 5.50 22.18 -24.37
N TYR A 202 5.94 22.21 -23.10
CA TYR A 202 5.98 21.02 -22.22
C TYR A 202 4.65 20.24 -22.18
N ASN A 203 3.54 20.92 -21.92
CA ASN A 203 2.21 20.30 -21.78
C ASN A 203 1.69 19.67 -23.10
N ARG A 204 2.03 20.26 -24.26
CA ARG A 204 1.62 19.70 -25.55
C ARG A 204 2.48 18.50 -25.93
N ALA A 205 3.78 18.57 -25.64
CA ALA A 205 4.68 17.45 -25.87
C ALA A 205 4.34 16.26 -24.95
N GLY A 206 3.93 16.51 -23.69
CA GLY A 206 3.44 15.49 -22.78
C GLY A 206 2.22 14.77 -23.33
N ARG A 207 1.13 15.50 -23.65
CA ARG A 207 -0.09 14.91 -24.24
C ARG A 207 0.18 14.12 -25.52
N LEU A 208 1.11 14.60 -26.34
CA LEU A 208 1.49 13.91 -27.58
C LEU A 208 2.25 12.61 -27.28
N THR A 209 3.10 12.59 -26.24
CA THR A 209 3.75 11.38 -25.76
C THR A 209 2.73 10.37 -25.25
N ASP A 210 1.75 10.82 -24.45
CA ASP A 210 0.68 9.97 -23.90
C ASP A 210 -0.18 9.36 -25.04
N GLN A 211 -0.54 10.15 -26.08
CA GLN A 211 -1.25 9.64 -27.26
C GLN A 211 -0.44 8.59 -28.03
N LEU A 212 0.88 8.77 -28.13
CA LEU A 212 1.77 7.82 -28.81
C LEU A 212 1.95 6.53 -28.00
N GLU A 213 1.90 6.61 -26.69
CA GLU A 213 1.94 5.46 -25.79
C GLU A 213 0.67 4.61 -25.90
N VAL A 214 -0.50 5.24 -25.88
CA VAL A 214 -1.81 4.58 -26.12
C VAL A 214 -1.88 3.93 -27.50
N ALA A 215 -1.30 4.57 -28.52
CA ALA A 215 -1.21 4.02 -29.87
C ALA A 215 -0.14 2.94 -30.04
N ALA A 216 0.52 2.50 -28.96
CA ALA A 216 1.61 1.51 -28.95
C ALA A 216 2.81 1.87 -29.84
N VAL A 217 3.02 3.15 -30.12
CA VAL A 217 4.18 3.64 -30.91
C VAL A 217 5.39 3.90 -30.01
N SER A 218 5.17 4.15 -28.73
CA SER A 218 6.21 4.41 -27.74
C SER A 218 5.92 3.66 -26.44
N TYR A 219 6.93 2.96 -25.91
CA TYR A 219 6.92 2.41 -24.54
C TYR A 219 7.91 3.22 -23.71
N THR A 220 7.40 4.11 -22.86
CA THR A 220 8.25 4.94 -21.97
C THR A 220 8.61 4.24 -20.65
N HIS A 221 8.00 3.09 -20.36
CA HIS A 221 8.17 2.35 -19.07
C HIS A 221 9.01 1.08 -19.17
N LEU A 222 9.82 0.87 -20.20
CA LEU A 222 10.84 -0.16 -20.19
C LEU A 222 12.22 0.48 -19.92
N THR A 223 12.45 0.91 -18.70
CA THR A 223 13.80 1.02 -18.14
C THR A 223 14.09 -0.26 -17.37
N LEU A 224 15.03 -1.02 -17.91
CA LEU A 224 15.77 -2.09 -17.26
C LEU A 224 16.49 -1.59 -15.99
#